data_4f857d7f82f3450ce0c235c34a6127dc
#
_entry.id   4f857d7f82f3450ce0c235c34a6127dc
#
_cell.length_a   1.000
_cell.length_b   1.000
_cell.length_c   1.000
_cell.angle_alpha   90.00
_cell.angle_beta   90.00
_cell.angle_gamma   90.00
#
_symmetry.space_group_name_H-M   'P 1'
#
loop_
_entity.id
_entity.type
_entity.pdbx_description
1 polymer ?
#
loop_
_entity_poly.entity_id
_entity_poly.type
_entity_poly.pdbx_seq_one_letter_code
_entity_poly.pdbx_strand_id
1 'polypeptide(L)'
;LNVARTARKKSMLVCEGYMDVISMHQVGFTQAVASLGTAFTSEQALLLKRYTDKVLLAYDSDGAGVKAALRGIGILKQAGLSGKVINMRPYKDPDEFIKNLGKEEFQNRIDNAENSFLFEIRIMEQSYDLNDPDSKTRFYTEIAKKLCEFEVDVERENYIEAIAEKYHIGFENLRKLVNSYAAKNGMVQPAQKPKSGLNKKNSQEDNGKRVQKLLLTWITDYPEVLPKITRFITPSDFTEELYRKVADKLFADIENGRD
;
A
#
# COMPACT_ATOMS: atom_id res chain seq x y z
N LEU A 1 7.33 3.53 31.61
CA LEU A 1 5.94 3.18 31.30
C LEU A 1 4.93 3.82 32.26
N ASN A 2 5.23 3.93 33.58
CA ASN A 2 4.30 4.55 34.55
C ASN A 2 3.84 5.94 34.15
N VAL A 3 4.73 6.81 33.68
CA VAL A 3 4.40 8.13 33.16
C VAL A 3 3.72 8.04 31.79
N ALA A 4 4.25 7.22 30.89
CA ALA A 4 3.75 7.13 29.53
C ALA A 4 2.26 6.68 29.44
N ARG A 5 1.84 5.73 30.29
CA ARG A 5 0.45 5.26 30.34
C ARG A 5 -0.56 6.34 30.78
N THR A 6 -0.11 7.30 31.59
CA THR A 6 -0.98 8.41 32.05
C THR A 6 -1.05 9.56 31.06
N ALA A 7 -0.16 9.60 30.08
CA ALA A 7 -0.12 10.64 29.07
C ALA A 7 -1.36 10.64 28.13
N ARG A 8 -2.14 9.54 28.08
CA ARG A 8 -3.36 9.36 27.28
C ARG A 8 -3.19 9.78 25.81
N LYS A 9 -2.00 9.54 25.24
CA LYS A 9 -1.72 9.83 23.83
C LYS A 9 -2.19 8.70 22.92
N LYS A 10 -2.50 9.04 21.67
CA LYS A 10 -2.97 8.07 20.65
C LYS A 10 -1.93 7.04 20.21
N SER A 11 -0.64 7.27 20.54
CA SER A 11 0.47 6.38 20.18
C SER A 11 1.54 6.42 21.26
N MET A 12 2.33 5.36 21.38
CA MET A 12 3.54 5.33 22.21
C MET A 12 4.78 5.40 21.34
N LEU A 13 5.81 6.09 21.86
CA LEU A 13 7.13 6.17 21.26
C LEU A 13 8.04 5.13 21.93
N VAL A 14 8.72 4.31 21.16
CA VAL A 14 9.69 3.33 21.66
C VAL A 14 11.06 3.68 21.10
N CYS A 15 12.02 3.92 22.00
CA CYS A 15 13.42 4.17 21.68
C CYS A 15 14.35 3.15 22.34
N GLU A 16 15.63 3.20 22.03
CA GLU A 16 16.61 2.23 22.51
C GLU A 16 17.02 2.53 23.97
N GLY A 17 17.37 3.78 24.25
CA GLY A 17 18.00 4.22 25.49
C GLY A 17 17.07 5.01 26.41
N TYR A 18 17.44 5.02 27.71
CA TYR A 18 16.72 5.84 28.68
C TYR A 18 17.05 7.33 28.53
N MET A 19 18.23 7.68 27.96
CA MET A 19 18.59 9.08 27.71
C MET A 19 17.63 9.68 26.67
N ASP A 20 17.30 8.96 25.60
CA ASP A 20 16.30 9.38 24.62
C ASP A 20 14.95 9.64 25.27
N VAL A 21 14.52 8.73 26.18
CA VAL A 21 13.26 8.91 26.91
C VAL A 21 13.30 10.17 27.77
N ILE A 22 14.40 10.44 28.46
CA ILE A 22 14.55 11.63 29.31
C ILE A 22 14.44 12.90 28.44
N SER A 23 15.18 12.97 27.34
CA SER A 23 15.15 14.12 26.42
C SER A 23 13.76 14.33 25.82
N MET A 24 13.10 13.25 25.38
CA MET A 24 11.73 13.32 24.89
C MET A 24 10.76 13.83 25.96
N HIS A 25 10.85 13.33 27.20
CA HIS A 25 10.00 13.77 28.32
C HIS A 25 10.22 15.23 28.66
N GLN A 26 11.47 15.71 28.68
CA GLN A 26 11.81 17.10 28.96
C GLN A 26 11.13 18.08 27.97
N VAL A 27 10.97 17.71 26.72
CA VAL A 27 10.28 18.53 25.70
C VAL A 27 8.79 18.21 25.56
N GLY A 28 8.25 17.33 26.42
CA GLY A 28 6.81 17.07 26.55
C GLY A 28 6.29 15.83 25.81
N PHE A 29 7.15 14.97 25.25
CA PHE A 29 6.72 13.69 24.66
C PHE A 29 6.70 12.59 25.76
N THR A 30 5.80 12.74 26.71
CA THR A 30 5.72 11.89 27.91
C THR A 30 5.22 10.46 27.63
N GLN A 31 4.78 10.18 26.41
CA GLN A 31 4.43 8.83 25.91
C GLN A 31 5.65 7.99 25.48
N ALA A 32 6.88 8.50 25.63
CA ALA A 32 8.08 7.78 25.26
C ALA A 32 8.46 6.73 26.31
N VAL A 33 8.93 5.58 25.85
CA VAL A 33 9.45 4.46 26.64
C VAL A 33 10.68 3.87 25.95
N ALA A 34 11.55 3.18 26.70
CA ALA A 34 12.73 2.51 26.15
C ALA A 34 12.70 1.01 26.41
N SER A 35 13.36 0.25 25.53
CA SER A 35 13.64 -1.18 25.70
C SER A 35 14.81 -1.47 26.65
N LEU A 36 15.60 -0.46 27.02
CA LEU A 36 16.62 -0.44 28.03
C LEU A 36 17.80 -1.42 27.80
N GLY A 37 18.56 -1.18 26.71
CA GLY A 37 19.80 -1.91 26.44
C GLY A 37 19.63 -3.37 26.05
N THR A 38 18.37 -3.82 25.89
CA THR A 38 18.00 -5.11 25.36
C THR A 38 17.18 -4.92 24.08
N ALA A 39 17.15 -5.93 23.23
CA ALA A 39 16.22 -5.90 22.10
C ALA A 39 14.76 -5.78 22.59
N PHE A 40 13.94 -5.05 21.86
CA PHE A 40 12.48 -4.98 22.11
C PHE A 40 11.88 -6.39 22.06
N THR A 41 11.05 -6.74 23.05
CA THR A 41 10.53 -8.10 23.22
C THR A 41 9.02 -8.19 22.97
N SER A 42 8.54 -9.42 22.72
CA SER A 42 7.10 -9.68 22.56
C SER A 42 6.30 -9.35 23.81
N GLU A 43 6.85 -9.59 25.00
CA GLU A 43 6.21 -9.25 26.28
C GLU A 43 6.06 -7.73 26.43
N GLN A 44 7.08 -6.97 26.03
CA GLN A 44 7.02 -5.51 26.02
C GLN A 44 5.94 -5.01 25.02
N ALA A 45 5.86 -5.61 23.83
CA ALA A 45 4.83 -5.27 22.87
C ALA A 45 3.40 -5.57 23.38
N LEU A 46 3.19 -6.74 23.98
CA LEU A 46 1.92 -7.12 24.61
C LEU A 46 1.56 -6.20 25.78
N LEU A 47 2.56 -5.73 26.53
CA LEU A 47 2.35 -4.74 27.56
C LEU A 47 1.91 -3.38 27.00
N LEU A 48 2.54 -2.91 25.91
CA LEU A 48 2.16 -1.67 25.23
C LEU A 48 0.74 -1.75 24.66
N LYS A 49 0.34 -2.91 24.11
CA LYS A 49 -0.99 -3.14 23.53
C LYS A 49 -2.14 -2.84 24.50
N ARG A 50 -1.91 -2.92 25.82
CA ARG A 50 -2.92 -2.56 26.82
C ARG A 50 -3.23 -1.06 26.85
N TYR A 51 -2.39 -0.23 26.22
CA TYR A 51 -2.47 1.22 26.33
C TYR A 51 -2.58 1.93 24.98
N THR A 52 -2.23 1.25 23.89
CA THR A 52 -2.25 1.82 22.55
C THR A 52 -2.35 0.73 21.48
N ASP A 53 -2.93 1.07 20.33
CA ASP A 53 -2.90 0.24 19.13
C ASP A 53 -1.81 0.67 18.15
N LYS A 54 -1.11 1.79 18.44
CA LYS A 54 -0.11 2.39 17.54
C LYS A 54 1.19 2.68 18.26
N VAL A 55 2.29 2.16 17.73
CA VAL A 55 3.64 2.36 18.22
C VAL A 55 4.50 3.03 17.16
N LEU A 56 5.29 4.02 17.60
CA LEU A 56 6.26 4.73 16.77
C LEU A 56 7.64 4.33 17.26
N LEU A 57 8.44 3.71 16.39
CA LEU A 57 9.82 3.32 16.67
C LEU A 57 10.74 4.51 16.38
N ALA A 58 11.42 4.99 17.40
CA ALA A 58 12.36 6.09 17.35
C ALA A 58 13.76 5.55 17.71
N TYR A 59 14.30 4.71 16.82
CA TYR A 59 15.58 4.05 16.98
C TYR A 59 16.70 4.83 16.29
N ASP A 60 17.95 4.48 16.63
CA ASP A 60 19.13 5.10 16.02
C ASP A 60 19.11 5.00 14.50
N SER A 61 19.68 5.99 13.81
CA SER A 61 19.71 6.04 12.33
C SER A 61 20.82 5.20 11.74
N ASP A 62 21.63 4.54 12.53
CA ASP A 62 22.72 3.69 12.07
C ASP A 62 22.25 2.29 11.64
N GLY A 63 23.18 1.47 11.14
CA GLY A 63 22.84 0.12 10.67
C GLY A 63 22.37 -0.82 11.79
N ALA A 64 22.76 -0.58 13.04
CA ALA A 64 22.30 -1.36 14.21
C ALA A 64 20.86 -0.98 14.57
N GLY A 65 20.55 0.32 14.65
CA GLY A 65 19.21 0.83 14.89
C GLY A 65 18.22 0.44 13.79
N VAL A 66 18.63 0.47 12.50
CA VAL A 66 17.80 -0.03 11.39
C VAL A 66 17.46 -1.52 11.57
N LYS A 67 18.43 -2.37 11.96
CA LYS A 67 18.17 -3.79 12.25
C LYS A 67 17.26 -3.97 13.47
N ALA A 68 17.42 -3.13 14.48
CA ALA A 68 16.56 -3.12 15.66
C ALA A 68 15.12 -2.71 15.30
N ALA A 69 14.95 -1.70 14.44
CA ALA A 69 13.66 -1.27 13.94
C ALA A 69 12.94 -2.39 13.17
N LEU A 70 13.64 -3.07 12.23
CA LEU A 70 13.08 -4.20 11.49
C LEU A 70 12.61 -5.34 12.40
N ARG A 71 13.41 -5.69 13.42
CA ARG A 71 12.99 -6.67 14.43
C ARG A 71 11.78 -6.20 15.22
N GLY A 72 11.80 -4.93 15.65
CA GLY A 72 10.71 -4.31 16.38
C GLY A 72 9.40 -4.33 15.60
N ILE A 73 9.44 -4.05 14.29
CA ILE A 73 8.29 -4.13 13.39
C ILE A 73 7.70 -5.56 13.40
N GLY A 74 8.54 -6.59 13.26
CA GLY A 74 8.07 -7.98 13.30
C GLY A 74 7.38 -8.34 14.61
N ILE A 75 7.93 -7.87 15.75
CA ILE A 75 7.34 -8.08 17.09
C ILE A 75 6.01 -7.34 17.23
N LEU A 76 5.92 -6.09 16.77
CA LEU A 76 4.68 -5.31 16.80
C LEU A 76 3.59 -5.97 15.96
N LYS A 77 3.94 -6.44 14.74
CA LYS A 77 3.00 -7.17 13.87
C LYS A 77 2.45 -8.42 14.55
N GLN A 78 3.32 -9.24 15.17
CA GLN A 78 2.89 -10.44 15.91
C GLN A 78 1.99 -10.11 17.11
N ALA A 79 2.22 -8.98 17.77
CA ALA A 79 1.38 -8.49 18.85
C ALA A 79 0.05 -7.85 18.36
N GLY A 80 -0.13 -7.68 17.03
CA GLY A 80 -1.29 -6.98 16.46
C GLY A 80 -1.29 -5.48 16.76
N LEU A 81 -0.11 -4.86 16.77
CA LEU A 81 0.09 -3.42 16.94
C LEU A 81 0.49 -2.78 15.61
N SER A 82 -0.10 -1.63 15.30
CA SER A 82 0.31 -0.83 14.16
C SER A 82 1.66 -0.14 14.45
N GLY A 83 2.65 -0.39 13.60
CA GLY A 83 3.98 0.18 13.71
C GLY A 83 4.24 1.29 12.70
N LYS A 84 4.95 2.35 13.11
CA LYS A 84 5.58 3.32 12.23
C LYS A 84 7.02 3.56 12.68
N VAL A 85 7.87 4.06 11.78
CA VAL A 85 9.28 4.37 12.07
C VAL A 85 9.51 5.86 11.88
N ILE A 86 10.12 6.49 12.88
CA ILE A 86 10.50 7.89 12.84
C ILE A 86 11.92 8.00 12.27
N ASN A 87 12.10 8.84 11.26
CA ASN A 87 13.40 9.09 10.67
C ASN A 87 14.15 10.18 11.44
N MET A 88 15.26 9.81 12.09
CA MET A 88 16.10 10.75 12.86
C MET A 88 17.16 11.45 12.02
N ARG A 89 17.40 11.02 10.78
CA ARG A 89 18.45 11.63 9.94
C ARG A 89 18.25 13.14 9.77
N PRO A 90 19.33 13.93 9.80
CA PRO A 90 20.74 13.53 9.75
C PRO A 90 21.36 13.16 11.09
N TYR A 91 20.61 13.24 12.21
CA TYR A 91 21.10 12.95 13.55
C TYR A 91 21.03 11.45 13.85
N LYS A 92 21.84 11.06 14.84
CA LYS A 92 21.99 9.66 15.19
C LYS A 92 20.76 9.11 15.93
N ASP A 93 20.32 9.80 16.96
CA ASP A 93 19.31 9.36 17.91
C ASP A 93 18.33 10.49 18.26
N PRO A 94 17.24 10.19 18.97
CA PRO A 94 16.25 11.19 19.40
C PRO A 94 16.81 12.29 20.29
N ASP A 95 17.76 11.97 21.16
CA ASP A 95 18.38 12.94 22.08
C ASP A 95 19.15 14.00 21.30
N GLU A 96 20.03 13.57 20.38
CA GLU A 96 20.77 14.47 19.51
C GLU A 96 19.82 15.28 18.60
N PHE A 97 18.79 14.63 18.03
CA PHE A 97 17.81 15.29 17.18
C PHE A 97 17.11 16.44 17.91
N ILE A 98 16.58 16.17 19.11
CA ILE A 98 15.83 17.15 19.91
C ILE A 98 16.74 18.31 20.36
N LYS A 99 17.98 18.05 20.74
CA LYS A 99 18.94 19.08 21.13
C LYS A 99 19.26 20.05 19.98
N ASN A 100 19.26 19.59 18.74
CA ASN A 100 19.63 20.41 17.59
C ASN A 100 18.43 21.08 16.92
N LEU A 101 17.29 20.41 16.80
CA LEU A 101 16.12 20.87 16.04
C LEU A 101 14.90 21.19 16.88
N GLY A 102 14.90 20.78 18.14
CA GLY A 102 13.82 21.10 19.08
C GLY A 102 12.56 20.27 18.92
N LYS A 103 11.55 20.67 19.71
CA LYS A 103 10.28 19.99 19.87
C LYS A 103 9.42 19.99 18.59
N GLU A 104 9.31 21.16 17.96
CA GLU A 104 8.42 21.33 16.80
C GLU A 104 8.84 20.43 15.65
N GLU A 105 10.14 20.37 15.34
CA GLU A 105 10.62 19.52 14.26
C GLU A 105 10.51 18.03 14.62
N PHE A 106 10.70 17.66 15.89
CA PHE A 106 10.46 16.29 16.33
C PHE A 106 8.98 15.89 16.21
N GLN A 107 8.03 16.80 16.52
CA GLN A 107 6.62 16.58 16.27
C GLN A 107 6.32 16.39 14.78
N ASN A 108 6.94 17.19 13.92
CA ASN A 108 6.83 17.03 12.47
C ASN A 108 7.31 15.64 12.01
N ARG A 109 8.41 15.12 12.60
CA ARG A 109 8.87 13.73 12.33
C ARG A 109 7.89 12.68 12.81
N ILE A 110 7.23 12.88 13.96
CA ILE A 110 6.16 12.00 14.46
C ILE A 110 4.99 11.95 13.47
N ASP A 111 4.55 13.10 13.01
CA ASP A 111 3.39 13.22 12.12
C ASP A 111 3.66 12.58 10.75
N ASN A 112 4.90 12.70 10.27
CA ASN A 112 5.39 12.12 9.01
C ASN A 112 6.09 10.75 9.19
N ALA A 113 5.88 10.06 10.31
CA ALA A 113 6.50 8.76 10.55
C ALA A 113 6.10 7.73 9.49
N GLU A 114 7.11 7.06 8.93
CA GLU A 114 6.95 6.11 7.83
C GLU A 114 6.20 4.86 8.31
N ASN A 115 5.26 4.37 7.50
CA ASN A 115 4.59 3.10 7.75
C ASN A 115 5.62 1.96 7.81
N SER A 116 5.46 1.03 8.75
CA SER A 116 6.43 -0.04 9.00
C SER A 116 6.66 -0.93 7.78
N PHE A 117 5.62 -1.28 7.04
CA PHE A 117 5.76 -2.09 5.82
C PHE A 117 6.53 -1.32 4.73
N LEU A 118 6.20 -0.05 4.50
CA LEU A 118 6.91 0.78 3.53
C LEU A 118 8.38 1.01 3.93
N PHE A 119 8.66 1.10 5.23
CA PHE A 119 10.02 1.13 5.75
C PHE A 119 10.78 -0.16 5.44
N GLU A 120 10.19 -1.32 5.69
CA GLU A 120 10.81 -2.62 5.34
C GLU A 120 11.14 -2.71 3.86
N ILE A 121 10.21 -2.32 2.99
CA ILE A 121 10.42 -2.34 1.53
C ILE A 121 11.57 -1.38 1.14
N ARG A 122 11.62 -0.18 1.74
CA ARG A 122 12.69 0.80 1.48
C ARG A 122 14.08 0.30 1.94
N ILE A 123 14.14 -0.42 3.05
CA ILE A 123 15.41 -1.03 3.48
C ILE A 123 15.81 -2.18 2.56
N MET A 124 14.85 -3.01 2.16
CA MET A 124 15.07 -4.11 1.22
C MET A 124 15.57 -3.60 -0.14
N GLU A 125 15.03 -2.49 -0.63
CA GLU A 125 15.42 -1.82 -1.88
C GLU A 125 16.93 -1.57 -1.97
N GLN A 126 17.59 -1.22 -0.84
CA GLN A 126 19.03 -0.92 -0.80
C GLN A 126 19.92 -2.09 -1.26
N SER A 127 19.37 -3.30 -1.30
CA SER A 127 20.09 -4.52 -1.74
C SER A 127 19.89 -4.82 -3.23
N TYR A 128 19.18 -3.96 -3.97
CA TYR A 128 18.84 -4.17 -5.38
C TYR A 128 19.23 -2.96 -6.24
N ASP A 129 19.74 -3.23 -7.44
CA ASP A 129 19.90 -2.20 -8.48
C ASP A 129 18.60 -2.10 -9.28
N LEU A 130 17.85 -1.03 -9.08
CA LEU A 130 16.58 -0.81 -9.79
C LEU A 130 16.76 -0.32 -11.26
N ASN A 131 17.99 -0.02 -11.68
CA ASN A 131 18.29 0.28 -13.08
C ASN A 131 18.55 -1.02 -13.88
N ASP A 132 18.96 -2.11 -13.21
CA ASP A 132 19.08 -3.42 -13.82
C ASP A 132 17.71 -4.14 -13.86
N PRO A 133 17.18 -4.49 -15.06
CA PRO A 133 15.87 -5.13 -15.19
C PRO A 133 15.75 -6.46 -14.42
N ASP A 134 16.81 -7.26 -14.35
CA ASP A 134 16.78 -8.54 -13.65
C ASP A 134 16.75 -8.35 -12.14
N SER A 135 17.54 -7.42 -11.61
CA SER A 135 17.55 -7.06 -10.20
C SER A 135 16.20 -6.43 -9.77
N LYS A 136 15.66 -5.55 -10.61
CA LYS A 136 14.34 -4.96 -10.42
C LYS A 136 13.22 -6.00 -10.39
N THR A 137 13.27 -6.98 -11.27
CA THR A 137 12.30 -8.10 -11.29
C THR A 137 12.39 -8.93 -10.02
N ARG A 138 13.59 -9.21 -9.52
CA ARG A 138 13.80 -9.90 -8.23
C ARG A 138 13.23 -9.09 -7.07
N PHE A 139 13.50 -7.79 -7.02
CA PHE A 139 12.95 -6.90 -6.01
C PHE A 139 11.40 -6.93 -5.99
N TYR A 140 10.75 -6.82 -7.15
CA TYR A 140 9.29 -6.90 -7.24
C TYR A 140 8.73 -8.25 -6.81
N THR A 141 9.47 -9.32 -7.07
CA THR A 141 9.10 -10.67 -6.60
C THR A 141 9.15 -10.76 -5.07
N GLU A 142 10.18 -10.18 -4.44
CA GLU A 142 10.26 -10.14 -2.97
C GLU A 142 9.16 -9.26 -2.35
N ILE A 143 8.82 -8.13 -2.98
CA ILE A 143 7.64 -7.32 -2.58
C ILE A 143 6.37 -8.16 -2.63
N ALA A 144 6.15 -8.90 -3.73
CA ALA A 144 4.97 -9.73 -3.88
C ALA A 144 4.86 -10.81 -2.79
N LYS A 145 5.98 -11.41 -2.40
CA LYS A 145 6.03 -12.35 -1.27
C LYS A 145 5.58 -11.70 0.03
N LYS A 146 6.11 -10.52 0.35
CA LYS A 146 5.74 -9.78 1.56
C LYS A 146 4.27 -9.33 1.55
N LEU A 147 3.74 -8.94 0.40
CA LEU A 147 2.34 -8.59 0.26
C LEU A 147 1.39 -9.79 0.49
N CYS A 148 1.84 -11.01 0.21
CA CYS A 148 1.08 -12.22 0.52
C CYS A 148 0.96 -12.52 2.02
N GLU A 149 1.77 -11.88 2.89
CA GLU A 149 1.68 -12.04 4.34
C GLU A 149 0.44 -11.33 4.95
N PHE A 150 -0.20 -10.42 4.21
CA PHE A 150 -1.44 -9.78 4.66
C PHE A 150 -2.62 -10.73 4.49
N GLU A 151 -3.27 -11.05 5.61
CA GLU A 151 -4.43 -11.95 5.64
C GLU A 151 -5.71 -11.27 5.14
N VAL A 152 -5.83 -9.95 5.39
CA VAL A 152 -7.01 -9.17 5.01
C VAL A 152 -6.86 -8.64 3.59
N ASP A 153 -7.75 -9.04 2.69
CA ASP A 153 -7.68 -8.69 1.27
C ASP A 153 -7.67 -7.18 1.02
N VAL A 154 -8.53 -6.43 1.72
CA VAL A 154 -8.60 -4.96 1.56
C VAL A 154 -7.31 -4.29 2.03
N GLU A 155 -6.71 -4.78 3.11
CA GLU A 155 -5.43 -4.26 3.59
C GLU A 155 -4.33 -4.53 2.55
N ARG A 156 -4.26 -5.76 2.03
CA ARG A 156 -3.31 -6.14 0.98
C ARG A 156 -3.45 -5.28 -0.27
N GLU A 157 -4.68 -5.04 -0.75
CA GLU A 157 -4.94 -4.19 -1.91
C GLU A 157 -4.47 -2.74 -1.69
N ASN A 158 -4.70 -2.16 -0.52
CA ASN A 158 -4.21 -0.82 -0.17
C ASN A 158 -2.67 -0.74 -0.21
N TYR A 159 -1.98 -1.80 0.25
CA TYR A 159 -0.52 -1.85 0.16
C TYR A 159 -0.02 -2.10 -1.26
N ILE A 160 -0.74 -2.88 -2.08
CA ILE A 160 -0.44 -3.04 -3.52
C ILE A 160 -0.51 -1.66 -4.20
N GLU A 161 -1.55 -0.88 -3.94
CA GLU A 161 -1.71 0.47 -4.50
C GLU A 161 -0.56 1.40 -4.08
N ALA A 162 -0.27 1.49 -2.78
CA ALA A 162 0.81 2.32 -2.25
C ALA A 162 2.20 1.96 -2.83
N ILE A 163 2.47 0.68 -3.01
CA ILE A 163 3.72 0.20 -3.62
C ILE A 163 3.75 0.47 -5.12
N ALA A 164 2.63 0.24 -5.81
CA ALA A 164 2.52 0.48 -7.26
C ALA A 164 2.80 1.95 -7.58
N GLU A 165 2.25 2.87 -6.79
CA GLU A 165 2.50 4.31 -6.91
C GLU A 165 3.97 4.65 -6.62
N LYS A 166 4.50 4.20 -5.47
CA LYS A 166 5.86 4.52 -5.01
C LYS A 166 6.95 4.08 -6.00
N TYR A 167 6.80 2.89 -6.60
CA TYR A 167 7.81 2.30 -7.49
C TYR A 167 7.44 2.38 -8.97
N HIS A 168 6.39 3.13 -9.31
CA HIS A 168 5.91 3.29 -10.69
C HIS A 168 5.66 1.96 -11.42
N ILE A 169 5.09 0.99 -10.69
CA ILE A 169 4.65 -0.29 -11.24
C ILE A 169 3.17 -0.16 -11.58
N GLY A 170 2.75 -0.67 -12.74
CA GLY A 170 1.31 -0.75 -13.02
C GLY A 170 0.60 -1.59 -11.94
N PHE A 171 -0.43 -1.01 -11.29
CA PHE A 171 -1.20 -1.66 -10.21
C PHE A 171 -1.61 -3.09 -10.56
N GLU A 172 -2.22 -3.29 -11.73
CA GLU A 172 -2.66 -4.60 -12.21
C GLU A 172 -1.50 -5.59 -12.41
N ASN A 173 -0.31 -5.11 -12.75
CA ASN A 173 0.87 -5.96 -12.93
C ASN A 173 1.38 -6.47 -11.57
N LEU A 174 1.47 -5.59 -10.58
CA LEU A 174 1.85 -5.96 -9.23
C LEU A 174 0.81 -6.91 -8.61
N ARG A 175 -0.47 -6.60 -8.75
CA ARG A 175 -1.58 -7.44 -8.28
C ARG A 175 -1.55 -8.84 -8.88
N LYS A 176 -1.33 -8.96 -10.19
CA LYS A 176 -1.16 -10.26 -10.87
C LYS A 176 0.04 -11.03 -10.33
N LEU A 177 1.16 -10.35 -10.07
CA LEU A 177 2.36 -10.96 -9.50
C LEU A 177 2.08 -11.52 -8.10
N VAL A 178 1.43 -10.74 -7.23
CA VAL A 178 1.02 -11.16 -5.88
C VAL A 178 0.10 -12.37 -5.94
N ASN A 179 -0.95 -12.32 -6.76
CA ASN A 179 -1.91 -13.42 -6.90
C ASN A 179 -1.25 -14.69 -7.46
N SER A 180 -0.33 -14.54 -8.43
CA SER A 180 0.43 -15.68 -8.99
C SER A 180 1.33 -16.33 -7.94
N TYR A 181 1.98 -15.53 -7.10
CA TYR A 181 2.82 -16.02 -6.02
C TYR A 181 1.99 -16.72 -4.94
N ALA A 182 0.90 -16.13 -4.50
CA ALA A 182 -0.02 -16.70 -3.52
C ALA A 182 -0.60 -18.06 -3.99
N ALA A 183 -0.99 -18.16 -5.26
CA ALA A 183 -1.51 -19.39 -5.84
C ALA A 183 -0.44 -20.51 -5.89
N LYS A 184 0.82 -20.16 -6.23
CA LYS A 184 1.93 -21.14 -6.28
C LYS A 184 2.29 -21.70 -4.91
N ASN A 185 2.10 -20.94 -3.84
CA ASN A 185 2.49 -21.31 -2.49
C ASN A 185 1.30 -21.77 -1.63
N GLY A 186 0.12 -21.97 -2.21
CA GLY A 186 -1.06 -22.47 -1.49
C GLY A 186 -1.59 -21.49 -0.42
N MET A 187 -1.16 -20.23 -0.46
CA MET A 187 -1.55 -19.19 0.50
C MET A 187 -2.94 -18.60 0.22
N VAL A 188 -3.44 -18.80 -0.98
CA VAL A 188 -4.81 -18.49 -1.38
C VAL A 188 -5.38 -19.73 -2.03
N GLN A 189 -6.47 -20.28 -1.52
CA GLN A 189 -7.33 -21.08 -2.39
C GLN A 189 -7.67 -20.18 -3.56
N PRO A 190 -7.42 -20.60 -4.83
CA PRO A 190 -7.81 -19.79 -5.96
C PRO A 190 -9.28 -19.45 -5.73
N ALA A 191 -9.60 -18.16 -5.63
CA ALA A 191 -10.98 -17.73 -5.57
C ALA A 191 -11.67 -18.52 -6.64
N GLN A 192 -12.61 -19.38 -6.24
CA GLN A 192 -13.36 -20.19 -7.20
C GLN A 192 -13.92 -19.16 -8.16
N LYS A 193 -13.30 -19.06 -9.35
CA LYS A 193 -13.94 -18.37 -10.45
C LYS A 193 -15.36 -18.91 -10.43
N PRO A 194 -16.39 -18.08 -10.35
CA PRO A 194 -17.74 -18.59 -10.44
C PRO A 194 -17.69 -19.56 -11.61
N LYS A 195 -18.11 -20.82 -11.35
CA LYS A 195 -18.16 -21.86 -12.38
C LYS A 195 -19.15 -21.39 -13.43
N SER A 196 -18.73 -20.49 -14.30
CA SER A 196 -19.34 -20.36 -15.61
C SER A 196 -18.84 -21.58 -16.37
N GLY A 197 -19.61 -22.64 -16.24
CA GLY A 197 -19.56 -23.72 -17.20
C GLY A 197 -19.95 -23.17 -18.57
N LEU A 198 -18.96 -22.68 -19.30
CA LEU A 198 -19.08 -22.40 -20.73
C LEU A 198 -17.66 -22.45 -21.33
N ASN A 199 -17.51 -23.45 -22.16
CA ASN A 199 -16.51 -23.79 -23.13
C ASN A 199 -15.41 -22.72 -23.46
N LYS A 200 -14.15 -23.14 -23.35
CA LYS A 200 -12.91 -22.51 -23.89
C LYS A 200 -12.88 -22.37 -25.42
N LYS A 201 -13.98 -22.01 -26.09
CA LYS A 201 -13.98 -21.77 -27.52
C LYS A 201 -14.31 -20.34 -27.97
N ASN A 202 -14.64 -19.41 -27.03
CA ASN A 202 -15.15 -18.09 -27.41
C ASN A 202 -14.38 -16.88 -26.85
N SER A 203 -13.07 -16.96 -26.62
CA SER A 203 -12.32 -15.80 -26.07
C SER A 203 -12.02 -14.69 -27.09
N GLN A 204 -12.21 -14.93 -28.38
CA GLN A 204 -12.07 -13.88 -29.42
C GLN A 204 -13.41 -13.22 -29.79
N GLU A 205 -14.52 -13.95 -29.74
CA GLU A 205 -15.86 -13.38 -30.02
C GLU A 205 -16.35 -12.47 -28.88
N ASP A 206 -15.97 -12.74 -27.62
CA ASP A 206 -16.44 -11.96 -26.45
C ASP A 206 -15.80 -10.56 -26.36
N ASN A 207 -14.57 -10.39 -26.85
CA ASN A 207 -13.90 -9.08 -26.88
C ASN A 207 -14.56 -8.12 -27.90
N GLY A 208 -15.01 -8.59 -29.04
CA GLY A 208 -15.72 -7.79 -30.01
C GLY A 208 -17.04 -7.24 -29.49
N LYS A 209 -17.84 -8.07 -28.83
CA LYS A 209 -19.10 -7.67 -28.18
C LYS A 209 -18.89 -6.65 -27.06
N ARG A 210 -17.86 -6.85 -26.26
CA ARG A 210 -17.51 -5.94 -25.17
C ARG A 210 -17.11 -4.55 -25.67
N VAL A 211 -16.31 -4.49 -26.74
CA VAL A 211 -15.91 -3.23 -27.37
C VAL A 211 -17.10 -2.49 -27.95
N GLN A 212 -18.01 -3.19 -28.67
CA GLN A 212 -19.20 -2.60 -29.24
C GLN A 212 -20.14 -2.05 -28.17
N LYS A 213 -20.34 -2.78 -27.06
CA LYS A 213 -21.13 -2.31 -25.90
C LYS A 213 -20.52 -1.05 -25.28
N LEU A 214 -19.20 -1.04 -25.05
CA LEU A 214 -18.50 0.12 -24.50
C LEU A 214 -18.64 1.35 -25.41
N LEU A 215 -18.55 1.17 -26.72
CA LEU A 215 -18.69 2.24 -27.68
C LEU A 215 -20.10 2.85 -27.66
N LEU A 216 -21.15 2.02 -27.63
CA LEU A 216 -22.53 2.48 -27.50
C LEU A 216 -22.75 3.25 -26.18
N THR A 217 -22.27 2.72 -25.08
CA THR A 217 -22.34 3.41 -23.78
C THR A 217 -21.65 4.77 -23.85
N TRP A 218 -20.47 4.83 -24.44
CA TRP A 218 -19.70 6.07 -24.56
C TRP A 218 -20.38 7.12 -25.43
N ILE A 219 -21.01 6.71 -26.54
CA ILE A 219 -21.79 7.61 -27.39
C ILE A 219 -23.04 8.12 -26.65
N THR A 220 -23.65 7.29 -25.79
CA THR A 220 -24.81 7.69 -24.96
C THR A 220 -24.38 8.71 -23.91
N ASP A 221 -23.25 8.50 -23.25
CA ASP A 221 -22.74 9.38 -22.19
C ASP A 221 -22.17 10.70 -22.75
N TYR A 222 -21.66 10.69 -23.99
CA TYR A 222 -21.01 11.83 -24.65
C TYR A 222 -21.50 11.98 -26.13
N PRO A 223 -22.73 12.47 -26.34
CA PRO A 223 -23.32 12.58 -27.67
C PRO A 223 -22.51 13.43 -28.68
N GLU A 224 -21.75 14.40 -28.14
CA GLU A 224 -20.88 15.30 -28.93
C GLU A 224 -19.72 14.58 -29.63
N VAL A 225 -19.46 13.31 -29.30
CA VAL A 225 -18.44 12.50 -29.95
C VAL A 225 -18.95 11.92 -31.26
N LEU A 226 -20.25 11.72 -31.41
CA LEU A 226 -20.85 11.08 -32.59
C LEU A 226 -20.43 11.72 -33.94
N PRO A 227 -20.48 13.05 -34.12
CA PRO A 227 -20.07 13.66 -35.39
C PRO A 227 -18.61 13.43 -35.77
N LYS A 228 -17.77 13.12 -34.78
CA LYS A 228 -16.32 12.85 -34.99
C LYS A 228 -16.07 11.42 -35.45
N ILE A 229 -16.92 10.48 -35.03
CA ILE A 229 -16.73 9.04 -35.30
C ILE A 229 -17.58 8.51 -36.44
N THR A 230 -18.65 9.19 -36.83
CA THR A 230 -19.54 8.76 -37.94
C THR A 230 -18.82 8.57 -39.29
N ARG A 231 -17.67 9.25 -39.48
CA ARG A 231 -16.80 9.06 -40.64
C ARG A 231 -16.04 7.72 -40.63
N PHE A 232 -15.99 7.03 -39.50
CA PHE A 232 -15.23 5.80 -39.32
C PHE A 232 -16.10 4.61 -38.95
N ILE A 233 -17.27 4.85 -38.34
CA ILE A 233 -18.17 3.82 -37.84
C ILE A 233 -19.60 4.17 -38.17
N THR A 234 -20.30 3.16 -38.68
CA THR A 234 -21.74 3.21 -39.02
C THR A 234 -22.48 2.14 -38.21
N PRO A 235 -23.81 2.22 -38.06
CA PRO A 235 -24.58 1.17 -37.40
C PRO A 235 -24.39 -0.23 -38.00
N SER A 236 -24.06 -0.33 -39.29
CA SER A 236 -23.79 -1.61 -39.97
C SER A 236 -22.50 -2.30 -39.52
N ASP A 237 -21.59 -1.59 -38.85
CA ASP A 237 -20.34 -2.15 -38.37
C ASP A 237 -20.53 -2.93 -37.04
N PHE A 238 -21.70 -2.82 -36.42
CA PHE A 238 -22.05 -3.60 -35.23
C PHE A 238 -22.47 -5.01 -35.66
N THR A 239 -21.77 -6.02 -35.14
CA THR A 239 -21.94 -7.44 -35.50
C THR A 239 -23.16 -8.10 -34.88
N GLU A 240 -23.59 -7.66 -33.69
CA GLU A 240 -24.76 -8.17 -33.02
C GLU A 240 -26.02 -7.40 -33.44
N GLU A 241 -27.08 -8.12 -33.76
CA GLU A 241 -28.36 -7.52 -34.19
C GLU A 241 -28.93 -6.52 -33.19
N LEU A 242 -28.80 -6.83 -31.88
CA LEU A 242 -29.24 -5.95 -30.82
C LEU A 242 -28.43 -4.64 -30.80
N TYR A 243 -27.11 -4.73 -30.90
CA TYR A 243 -26.24 -3.55 -30.88
C TYR A 243 -26.42 -2.70 -32.13
N ARG A 244 -26.66 -3.32 -33.27
CA ARG A 244 -26.99 -2.62 -34.53
C ARG A 244 -28.27 -1.81 -34.38
N LYS A 245 -29.36 -2.42 -33.88
CA LYS A 245 -30.63 -1.72 -33.63
C LYS A 245 -30.49 -0.55 -32.64
N VAL A 246 -29.68 -0.74 -31.61
CA VAL A 246 -29.39 0.33 -30.64
C VAL A 246 -28.57 1.45 -31.29
N ALA A 247 -27.57 1.10 -32.09
CA ALA A 247 -26.77 2.07 -32.87
C ALA A 247 -27.63 2.86 -33.85
N ASP A 248 -28.46 2.18 -34.66
CA ASP A 248 -29.37 2.84 -35.63
C ASP A 248 -30.23 3.90 -34.91
N LYS A 249 -30.83 3.52 -33.78
CA LYS A 249 -31.70 4.45 -33.02
C LYS A 249 -30.90 5.60 -32.39
N LEU A 250 -29.79 5.30 -31.77
CA LEU A 250 -28.94 6.27 -31.08
C LEU A 250 -28.37 7.30 -32.06
N PHE A 251 -27.87 6.85 -33.21
CA PHE A 251 -27.34 7.74 -34.24
C PHE A 251 -28.45 8.64 -34.82
N ALA A 252 -29.63 8.09 -35.08
CA ALA A 252 -30.76 8.87 -35.58
C ALA A 252 -31.30 9.88 -34.56
N ASP A 253 -31.37 9.51 -33.26
CA ASP A 253 -31.85 10.40 -32.19
C ASP A 253 -30.88 11.57 -32.00
N ILE A 254 -29.56 11.33 -31.96
CA ILE A 254 -28.54 12.38 -31.81
C ILE A 254 -28.51 13.30 -33.05
N GLU A 255 -28.61 12.76 -34.29
CA GLU A 255 -28.66 13.56 -35.52
C GLU A 255 -29.91 14.45 -35.59
N ASN A 256 -31.02 13.99 -35.00
CA ASN A 256 -32.28 14.75 -34.98
C ASN A 256 -32.39 15.67 -33.71
N GLY A 257 -31.33 15.77 -32.89
CA GLY A 257 -31.31 16.62 -31.70
C GLY A 257 -32.35 16.23 -30.64
N ARG A 258 -32.65 14.92 -30.52
CA ARG A 258 -33.51 14.38 -29.47
C ARG A 258 -32.61 13.82 -28.38
N ASP A 259 -32.66 14.46 -27.23
CA ASP A 259 -32.05 13.97 -25.96
C ASP A 259 -32.81 12.74 -25.43
#